data_1289acfc4d28f48c14133bd2d379cfc6
#
_entry.id   1289acfc4d28f48c14133bd2d379cfc6
#
_cell.length_a   1.000
_cell.length_b   1.000
_cell.length_c   1.000
_cell.angle_alpha   90.00
_cell.angle_beta   90.00
_cell.angle_gamma   90.00
#
_symmetry.space_group_name_H-M   'P 1'
#
loop_
_entity.id
_entity.type
_entity.pdbx_description
1 polymer ?
#
loop_
_entity_poly.entity_id
_entity_poly.type
_entity_poly.pdbx_seq_one_letter_code
_entity_poly.pdbx_strand_id
1 'polypeptide(L)'
;CALPILKLFAAGGCCGTTPDFIKLLNGVFADCKPGRPAHAMPSVLCSPMDFVTVDGITVVGERINPTGKKRFQQALREGDMNYILEQAVSQSEAGAQVLDVNVGAPGVDEPAVMEQVVKALQSVVSLPLQLDSSHADALERGLRVYNGKPIVNSVNGETEVLERVLPLCKKYGAAVVGLAIDERGIQPSADARFEIAKRVVDAALAHGIPREDI
;
A
#
# COMPACT_ATOMS: atom_id res chain seq x y z
N CYS A 1 35.08 -17.42 6.79
CA CYS A 1 34.35 -16.18 7.12
C CYS A 1 34.15 -15.30 5.90
N ALA A 2 33.28 -15.72 4.95
CA ALA A 2 32.96 -14.93 3.76
C ALA A 2 31.86 -13.87 4.01
N LEU A 3 31.10 -14.00 5.08
CA LEU A 3 29.91 -13.21 5.39
C LEU A 3 30.15 -11.69 5.48
N PRO A 4 31.21 -11.17 6.13
CA PRO A 4 31.46 -9.74 6.17
C PRO A 4 31.90 -9.14 4.83
N ILE A 5 32.49 -9.98 3.97
CA ILE A 5 33.00 -9.58 2.65
C ILE A 5 31.85 -9.44 1.65
N LEU A 6 30.82 -10.26 1.76
CA LEU A 6 29.69 -10.31 0.82
C LEU A 6 28.57 -9.31 1.15
N LYS A 7 28.67 -8.54 2.25
CA LYS A 7 27.66 -7.56 2.68
C LYS A 7 26.24 -8.15 2.65
N LEU A 8 26.05 -9.37 3.18
CA LEU A 8 24.77 -10.05 3.22
C LEU A 8 23.77 -9.23 4.01
N PHE A 9 22.58 -9.07 3.45
CA PHE A 9 21.45 -8.37 4.07
C PHE A 9 20.59 -9.31 4.92
N ALA A 10 20.48 -10.55 4.48
CA ALA A 10 19.73 -11.59 5.18
C ALA A 10 20.45 -12.93 5.09
N ALA A 11 20.31 -13.74 6.11
CA ALA A 11 20.77 -15.11 6.13
C ALA A 11 19.74 -15.99 6.83
N GLY A 12 19.60 -17.21 6.37
CA GLY A 12 18.65 -18.18 6.93
C GLY A 12 19.10 -19.59 6.63
N GLY A 13 18.24 -20.54 6.93
CA GLY A 13 18.45 -21.95 6.67
C GLY A 13 17.54 -22.46 5.54
N CYS A 14 17.75 -23.74 5.21
CA CYS A 14 16.93 -24.49 4.27
C CYS A 14 16.53 -25.82 4.92
N CYS A 15 16.12 -26.80 4.12
CA CYS A 15 15.72 -28.12 4.59
C CYS A 15 16.76 -28.75 5.54
N GLY A 16 16.30 -29.22 6.71
CA GLY A 16 17.15 -29.75 7.77
C GLY A 16 17.74 -28.72 8.74
N THR A 17 17.48 -27.43 8.55
CA THR A 17 17.86 -26.39 9.51
C THR A 17 17.05 -26.53 10.80
N THR A 18 17.74 -26.62 11.93
CA THR A 18 17.14 -26.67 13.27
C THR A 18 17.19 -25.30 13.94
N PRO A 19 16.40 -25.07 15.01
CA PRO A 19 16.51 -23.85 15.82
C PRO A 19 17.94 -23.53 16.30
N ASP A 20 18.75 -24.55 16.56
CA ASP A 20 20.13 -24.36 16.99
C ASP A 20 21.01 -23.75 15.91
N PHE A 21 20.81 -24.14 14.64
CA PHE A 21 21.47 -23.49 13.51
C PHE A 21 21.13 -22.02 13.43
N ILE A 22 19.83 -21.67 13.58
CA ILE A 22 19.39 -20.28 13.56
C ILE A 22 20.00 -19.50 14.74
N LYS A 23 20.08 -20.11 15.92
CA LYS A 23 20.72 -19.53 17.09
C LYS A 23 22.21 -19.23 16.84
N LEU A 24 22.94 -20.16 16.23
CA LEU A 24 24.34 -19.95 15.84
C LEU A 24 24.50 -18.85 14.79
N LEU A 25 23.64 -18.83 13.75
CA LEU A 25 23.62 -17.76 12.76
C LEU A 25 23.38 -16.40 13.42
N ASN A 26 22.41 -16.30 14.31
CA ASN A 26 22.12 -15.08 15.03
C ASN A 26 23.32 -14.59 15.86
N GLY A 27 24.06 -15.51 16.49
CA GLY A 27 25.30 -15.18 17.20
C GLY A 27 26.40 -14.63 16.26
N VAL A 28 26.55 -15.22 15.07
CA VAL A 28 27.52 -14.74 14.07
C VAL A 28 27.18 -13.34 13.54
N PHE A 29 25.88 -13.01 13.47
CA PHE A 29 25.38 -11.72 12.96
C PHE A 29 25.15 -10.68 14.05
N ALA A 30 25.29 -11.01 15.33
CA ALA A 30 24.97 -10.12 16.46
C ALA A 30 25.67 -8.75 16.37
N ASP A 31 26.92 -8.74 15.89
CA ASP A 31 27.73 -7.52 15.75
C ASP A 31 27.74 -6.97 14.32
N CYS A 32 26.99 -7.57 13.40
CA CYS A 32 26.92 -7.13 12.03
C CYS A 32 25.91 -5.98 11.87
N LYS A 33 26.38 -4.84 11.37
CA LYS A 33 25.47 -3.77 10.95
C LYS A 33 24.92 -4.11 9.54
N PRO A 34 23.61 -4.11 9.32
CA PRO A 34 23.05 -4.31 8.00
C PRO A 34 23.61 -3.24 7.04
N GLY A 35 24.17 -3.68 5.92
CA GLY A 35 24.56 -2.76 4.85
C GLY A 35 23.28 -2.22 4.22
N ARG A 36 23.01 -0.92 4.32
CA ARG A 36 21.97 -0.30 3.49
C ARG A 36 22.51 -0.16 2.06
N PRO A 37 21.71 -0.42 1.02
CA PRO A 37 22.10 -0.10 -0.34
C PRO A 37 22.50 1.39 -0.42
N ALA A 38 23.60 1.69 -1.10
CA ALA A 38 24.10 3.05 -1.24
C ALA A 38 23.27 3.85 -2.29
N HIS A 39 22.36 3.22 -2.99
CA HIS A 39 21.51 3.84 -4.01
C HIS A 39 20.10 4.08 -3.47
N ALA A 40 19.57 5.27 -3.75
CA ALA A 40 18.13 5.50 -3.60
C ALA A 40 17.41 4.52 -4.54
N MET A 41 16.60 3.65 -3.98
CA MET A 41 15.74 2.77 -4.76
C MET A 41 14.46 3.51 -5.07
N PRO A 42 13.95 3.45 -6.30
CA PRO A 42 12.61 3.96 -6.58
C PRO A 42 11.58 3.20 -5.74
N SER A 43 10.40 3.79 -5.54
CA SER A 43 9.30 3.05 -4.93
C SER A 43 8.94 1.86 -5.79
N VAL A 44 8.77 0.70 -5.18
CA VAL A 44 8.33 -0.52 -5.86
C VAL A 44 7.06 -1.00 -5.18
N LEU A 45 5.99 -1.05 -5.94
CA LEU A 45 4.72 -1.65 -5.52
C LEU A 45 4.75 -3.12 -5.92
N CYS A 46 4.18 -4.00 -5.13
CA CYS A 46 4.11 -5.40 -5.51
C CYS A 46 2.80 -6.07 -5.05
N SER A 47 2.42 -7.08 -5.81
CA SER A 47 1.45 -8.09 -5.48
C SER A 47 2.17 -9.40 -5.14
N PRO A 48 1.47 -10.52 -4.84
CA PRO A 48 2.10 -11.83 -4.72
C PRO A 48 2.78 -12.33 -5.99
N MET A 49 2.41 -11.79 -7.16
CA MET A 49 2.76 -12.36 -8.48
C MET A 49 3.58 -11.40 -9.35
N ASP A 50 3.50 -10.08 -9.10
CA ASP A 50 4.08 -9.07 -9.97
C ASP A 50 4.52 -7.83 -9.18
N PHE A 51 5.30 -6.96 -9.82
CA PHE A 51 5.75 -5.71 -9.23
C PHE A 51 5.76 -4.57 -10.25
N VAL A 52 5.61 -3.35 -9.75
CA VAL A 52 5.67 -2.11 -10.55
C VAL A 52 6.65 -1.15 -9.89
N THR A 53 7.65 -0.71 -10.64
CA THR A 53 8.57 0.35 -10.21
C THR A 53 7.95 1.71 -10.53
N VAL A 54 7.83 2.56 -9.53
CA VAL A 54 7.29 3.92 -9.70
C VAL A 54 8.44 4.88 -10.01
N ASP A 55 8.87 4.89 -11.26
CA ASP A 55 9.98 5.71 -11.76
C ASP A 55 9.59 6.62 -12.95
N GLY A 56 8.32 6.60 -13.33
CA GLY A 56 7.75 7.35 -14.44
C GLY A 56 6.24 7.41 -14.36
N ILE A 57 5.58 7.41 -15.53
CA ILE A 57 4.12 7.39 -15.59
C ILE A 57 3.63 5.98 -15.25
N THR A 58 2.82 5.88 -14.20
CA THR A 58 2.16 4.63 -13.80
C THR A 58 0.65 4.78 -14.00
N VAL A 59 0.05 3.84 -14.72
CA VAL A 59 -1.40 3.85 -15.02
C VAL A 59 -2.15 3.13 -13.91
N VAL A 60 -2.98 3.87 -13.18
CA VAL A 60 -3.88 3.35 -12.14
C VAL A 60 -5.29 3.18 -12.70
N GLY A 61 -5.82 1.97 -12.65
CA GLY A 61 -7.19 1.66 -13.06
C GLY A 61 -8.18 1.97 -11.94
N GLU A 62 -9.17 2.84 -12.20
CA GLU A 62 -10.10 3.40 -11.18
C GLU A 62 -11.55 2.92 -11.37
N ARG A 63 -11.80 1.76 -11.98
CA ARG A 63 -13.17 1.28 -12.19
C ARG A 63 -13.81 0.62 -10.97
N ILE A 64 -13.01 0.11 -10.03
CA ILE A 64 -13.46 -0.48 -8.77
C ILE A 64 -13.69 0.65 -7.75
N ASN A 65 -14.68 1.49 -8.04
CA ASN A 65 -15.03 2.65 -7.25
C ASN A 65 -16.53 2.95 -7.42
N PRO A 66 -17.32 3.04 -6.33
CA PRO A 66 -18.77 3.27 -6.39
C PRO A 66 -19.17 4.71 -6.75
N THR A 67 -18.24 5.66 -6.72
CA THR A 67 -18.55 7.08 -6.94
C THR A 67 -19.18 7.30 -8.32
N GLY A 68 -20.42 7.77 -8.35
CA GLY A 68 -21.18 8.00 -9.58
C GLY A 68 -21.60 6.74 -10.36
N LYS A 69 -21.30 5.54 -9.90
CA LYS A 69 -21.52 4.26 -10.61
C LYS A 69 -22.61 3.44 -9.93
N LYS A 70 -23.87 3.67 -10.26
CA LYS A 70 -25.04 3.00 -9.63
C LYS A 70 -24.97 1.46 -9.66
N ARG A 71 -24.53 0.88 -10.79
CA ARG A 71 -24.39 -0.59 -10.92
C ARG A 71 -23.32 -1.13 -9.98
N PHE A 72 -22.21 -0.43 -9.81
CA PHE A 72 -21.15 -0.84 -8.90
C PHE A 72 -21.60 -0.74 -7.43
N GLN A 73 -22.31 0.33 -7.06
CA GLN A 73 -22.93 0.46 -5.73
C GLN A 73 -23.91 -0.68 -5.44
N GLN A 74 -24.71 -1.10 -6.43
CA GLN A 74 -25.60 -2.24 -6.31
C GLN A 74 -24.81 -3.53 -6.11
N ALA A 75 -23.77 -3.78 -6.90
CA ALA A 75 -22.90 -4.94 -6.76
C ALA A 75 -22.30 -5.07 -5.35
N LEU A 76 -21.84 -3.96 -4.76
CA LEU A 76 -21.33 -3.95 -3.40
C LEU A 76 -22.40 -4.34 -2.36
N ARG A 77 -23.64 -3.81 -2.50
CA ARG A 77 -24.74 -4.11 -1.56
C ARG A 77 -25.23 -5.54 -1.69
N GLU A 78 -25.23 -6.10 -2.89
CA GLU A 78 -25.71 -7.45 -3.18
C GLU A 78 -24.60 -8.51 -3.02
N GLY A 79 -23.35 -8.09 -2.82
CA GLY A 79 -22.19 -8.98 -2.76
C GLY A 79 -21.88 -9.65 -4.11
N ASP A 80 -22.22 -8.98 -5.24
CA ASP A 80 -21.94 -9.46 -6.60
C ASP A 80 -20.43 -9.36 -6.90
N MET A 81 -19.69 -10.28 -6.32
CA MET A 81 -18.24 -10.33 -6.45
C MET A 81 -17.80 -10.53 -7.92
N ASN A 82 -18.59 -11.29 -8.71
CA ASN A 82 -18.26 -11.55 -10.11
C ASN A 82 -18.17 -10.24 -10.90
N TYR A 83 -19.15 -9.37 -10.73
CA TYR A 83 -19.12 -8.05 -11.40
C TYR A 83 -17.91 -7.20 -10.99
N ILE A 84 -17.53 -7.24 -9.70
CA ILE A 84 -16.36 -6.53 -9.19
C ILE A 84 -15.07 -7.07 -9.84
N LEU A 85 -14.93 -8.38 -9.89
CA LEU A 85 -13.78 -9.05 -10.50
C LEU A 85 -13.70 -8.84 -12.02
N GLU A 86 -14.82 -8.80 -12.72
CA GLU A 86 -14.87 -8.43 -14.15
C GLU A 86 -14.31 -7.02 -14.39
N GLN A 87 -14.59 -6.06 -13.49
CA GLN A 87 -14.00 -4.71 -13.60
C GLN A 87 -12.47 -4.75 -13.44
N ALA A 88 -11.95 -5.59 -12.55
CA ALA A 88 -10.51 -5.75 -12.35
C ALA A 88 -9.83 -6.34 -13.58
N VAL A 89 -10.36 -7.45 -14.10
CA VAL A 89 -9.82 -8.13 -15.28
C VAL A 89 -9.84 -7.21 -16.50
N SER A 90 -10.96 -6.54 -16.75
CA SER A 90 -11.09 -5.59 -17.87
C SER A 90 -10.06 -4.46 -17.81
N GLN A 91 -9.74 -3.93 -16.63
CA GLN A 91 -8.72 -2.90 -16.46
C GLN A 91 -7.30 -3.44 -16.66
N SER A 92 -7.04 -4.65 -16.16
CA SER A 92 -5.77 -5.33 -16.38
C SER A 92 -5.52 -5.55 -17.87
N GLU A 93 -6.52 -6.05 -18.61
CA GLU A 93 -6.44 -6.24 -20.06
C GLU A 93 -6.29 -4.93 -20.83
N ALA A 94 -6.84 -3.83 -20.30
CA ALA A 94 -6.69 -2.49 -20.86
C ALA A 94 -5.34 -1.82 -20.58
N GLY A 95 -4.43 -2.49 -19.83
CA GLY A 95 -3.08 -2.03 -19.58
C GLY A 95 -2.91 -1.20 -18.31
N ALA A 96 -3.84 -1.29 -17.34
CA ALA A 96 -3.58 -0.77 -16.01
C ALA A 96 -2.38 -1.47 -15.38
N GLN A 97 -1.58 -0.74 -14.62
CA GLN A 97 -0.42 -1.25 -13.90
C GLN A 97 -0.70 -1.42 -12.40
N VAL A 98 -1.64 -0.66 -11.87
CA VAL A 98 -2.14 -0.72 -10.48
C VAL A 98 -3.66 -0.63 -10.54
N LEU A 99 -4.36 -1.28 -9.62
CA LEU A 99 -5.82 -1.15 -9.51
C LEU A 99 -6.18 -0.39 -8.23
N ASP A 100 -6.93 0.71 -8.39
CA ASP A 100 -7.55 1.43 -7.28
C ASP A 100 -8.78 0.66 -6.81
N VAL A 101 -8.93 0.49 -5.51
CA VAL A 101 -9.99 -0.30 -4.86
C VAL A 101 -10.67 0.56 -3.81
N ASN A 102 -11.84 1.07 -4.16
CA ASN A 102 -12.76 1.77 -3.26
C ASN A 102 -14.09 1.01 -3.16
N VAL A 103 -14.51 0.72 -1.95
CA VAL A 103 -15.76 0.00 -1.66
C VAL A 103 -16.71 0.81 -0.77
N GLY A 104 -16.43 2.07 -0.57
CA GLY A 104 -17.19 3.00 0.28
C GLY A 104 -18.53 3.38 -0.37
N ALA A 105 -19.60 2.69 -0.02
CA ALA A 105 -20.94 2.99 -0.49
C ALA A 105 -21.95 3.03 0.67
N PRO A 106 -22.99 3.88 0.59
CA PRO A 106 -24.03 3.91 1.62
C PRO A 106 -24.68 2.55 1.85
N GLY A 107 -24.74 2.11 3.11
CA GLY A 107 -25.33 0.83 3.51
C GLY A 107 -24.42 -0.38 3.32
N VAL A 108 -23.13 -0.17 3.09
CA VAL A 108 -22.12 -1.23 2.99
C VAL A 108 -21.25 -1.22 4.26
N ASP A 109 -20.95 -2.38 4.81
CA ASP A 109 -19.91 -2.55 5.83
C ASP A 109 -18.53 -2.49 5.13
N GLU A 110 -18.02 -1.26 4.98
CA GLU A 110 -16.83 -1.00 4.20
C GLU A 110 -15.61 -1.81 4.66
N PRO A 111 -15.28 -1.90 5.97
CA PRO A 111 -14.17 -2.73 6.43
C PRO A 111 -14.29 -4.20 6.04
N ALA A 112 -15.47 -4.80 6.20
CA ALA A 112 -15.70 -6.20 5.86
C ALA A 112 -15.64 -6.44 4.35
N VAL A 113 -16.23 -5.54 3.56
CA VAL A 113 -16.23 -5.64 2.09
C VAL A 113 -14.84 -5.37 1.52
N MET A 114 -14.06 -4.43 2.07
CA MET A 114 -12.67 -4.20 1.67
C MET A 114 -11.83 -5.46 1.84
N GLU A 115 -11.93 -6.14 2.98
CA GLU A 115 -11.24 -7.40 3.21
C GLU A 115 -11.62 -8.47 2.17
N GLN A 116 -12.91 -8.63 1.88
CA GLN A 116 -13.41 -9.62 0.93
C GLN A 116 -12.95 -9.32 -0.50
N VAL A 117 -13.08 -8.07 -0.95
CA VAL A 117 -12.70 -7.63 -2.30
C VAL A 117 -11.19 -7.77 -2.50
N VAL A 118 -10.37 -7.33 -1.54
CA VAL A 118 -8.90 -7.47 -1.63
C VAL A 118 -8.47 -8.93 -1.74
N LYS A 119 -9.07 -9.83 -0.94
CA LYS A 119 -8.81 -11.28 -1.05
C LYS A 119 -9.19 -11.83 -2.42
N ALA A 120 -10.36 -11.46 -2.93
CA ALA A 120 -10.86 -11.95 -4.21
C ALA A 120 -10.02 -11.43 -5.39
N LEU A 121 -9.64 -10.15 -5.39
CA LEU A 121 -8.82 -9.55 -6.44
C LEU A 121 -7.46 -10.24 -6.57
N GLN A 122 -6.79 -10.53 -5.46
CA GLN A 122 -5.48 -11.22 -5.47
C GLN A 122 -5.54 -12.64 -6.05
N SER A 123 -6.73 -13.24 -6.20
CA SER A 123 -6.89 -14.56 -6.81
C SER A 123 -7.09 -14.52 -8.33
N VAL A 124 -7.37 -13.35 -8.92
CA VAL A 124 -7.72 -13.23 -10.35
C VAL A 124 -6.83 -12.26 -11.12
N VAL A 125 -6.18 -11.30 -10.45
CA VAL A 125 -5.27 -10.35 -11.10
C VAL A 125 -3.91 -10.36 -10.42
N SER A 126 -2.85 -10.15 -11.21
CA SER A 126 -1.48 -10.05 -10.71
C SER A 126 -1.05 -8.63 -10.34
N LEU A 127 -1.87 -7.63 -10.65
CA LEU A 127 -1.51 -6.22 -10.46
C LEU A 127 -1.46 -5.82 -8.98
N PRO A 128 -0.54 -4.94 -8.58
CA PRO A 128 -0.58 -4.29 -7.28
C PRO A 128 -1.86 -3.49 -7.06
N LEU A 129 -2.30 -3.37 -5.81
CA LEU A 129 -3.49 -2.63 -5.44
C LEU A 129 -3.17 -1.30 -4.78
N GLN A 130 -4.03 -0.32 -5.04
CA GLN A 130 -4.17 0.91 -4.30
C GLN A 130 -5.46 0.82 -3.46
N LEU A 131 -5.34 0.87 -2.15
CA LEU A 131 -6.51 0.82 -1.26
C LEU A 131 -7.00 2.23 -1.00
N ASP A 132 -8.21 2.53 -1.45
CA ASP A 132 -8.83 3.85 -1.38
C ASP A 132 -9.98 3.86 -0.37
N SER A 133 -9.77 4.53 0.75
CA SER A 133 -10.80 4.77 1.76
C SER A 133 -10.45 5.97 2.64
N SER A 134 -11.49 6.68 3.09
CA SER A 134 -11.40 7.68 4.16
C SER A 134 -11.46 7.06 5.57
N HIS A 135 -11.76 5.77 5.68
CA HIS A 135 -11.90 5.07 6.95
C HIS A 135 -10.66 4.20 7.25
N ALA A 136 -9.92 4.57 8.29
CA ALA A 136 -8.72 3.84 8.70
C ALA A 136 -8.97 2.34 8.99
N ASP A 137 -10.16 2.01 9.50
CA ASP A 137 -10.54 0.62 9.79
C ASP A 137 -10.72 -0.21 8.50
N ALA A 138 -11.26 0.39 7.44
CA ALA A 138 -11.36 -0.25 6.13
C ALA A 138 -9.97 -0.45 5.51
N LEU A 139 -9.11 0.57 5.58
CA LEU A 139 -7.72 0.47 5.16
C LEU A 139 -6.98 -0.64 5.92
N GLU A 140 -7.10 -0.69 7.26
CA GLU A 140 -6.42 -1.72 8.05
C GLU A 140 -6.90 -3.13 7.70
N ARG A 141 -8.19 -3.33 7.47
CA ARG A 141 -8.74 -4.63 7.05
C ARG A 141 -8.18 -5.07 5.69
N GLY A 142 -8.15 -4.16 4.71
CA GLY A 142 -7.56 -4.44 3.40
C GLY A 142 -6.06 -4.72 3.48
N LEU A 143 -5.30 -3.87 4.18
CA LEU A 143 -3.86 -4.02 4.37
C LEU A 143 -3.48 -5.34 5.05
N ARG A 144 -4.28 -5.79 6.02
CA ARG A 144 -4.03 -7.04 6.77
C ARG A 144 -4.06 -8.29 5.89
N VAL A 145 -4.83 -8.29 4.84
CA VAL A 145 -5.01 -9.44 3.94
C VAL A 145 -4.32 -9.29 2.60
N TYR A 146 -3.69 -8.14 2.38
CA TYR A 146 -2.93 -7.91 1.16
C TYR A 146 -1.53 -8.50 1.25
N ASN A 147 -1.17 -9.32 0.27
CA ASN A 147 0.13 -9.98 0.18
C ASN A 147 1.03 -9.21 -0.80
N GLY A 148 1.74 -8.21 -0.30
CA GLY A 148 2.60 -7.37 -1.11
C GLY A 148 2.80 -5.99 -0.52
N LYS A 149 3.21 -5.03 -1.36
CA LYS A 149 3.33 -3.62 -1.00
C LYS A 149 2.30 -2.81 -1.79
N PRO A 150 1.16 -2.42 -1.17
CA PRO A 150 0.13 -1.62 -1.80
C PRO A 150 0.43 -0.13 -1.71
N ILE A 151 -0.42 0.68 -2.35
CA ILE A 151 -0.57 2.11 -2.04
C ILE A 151 -1.77 2.28 -1.12
N VAL A 152 -1.70 3.22 -0.18
CA VAL A 152 -2.84 3.75 0.57
C VAL A 152 -3.25 5.08 -0.05
N ASN A 153 -4.49 5.20 -0.46
CA ASN A 153 -5.13 6.39 -0.98
C ASN A 153 -6.23 6.81 0.01
N SER A 154 -6.06 7.82 0.80
CA SER A 154 -4.96 8.75 0.90
C SER A 154 -4.85 9.33 2.32
N VAL A 155 -3.79 10.06 2.58
CA VAL A 155 -3.71 10.97 3.72
C VAL A 155 -3.79 12.41 3.23
N ASN A 156 -4.16 13.32 4.13
CA ASN A 156 -4.17 14.76 3.89
C ASN A 156 -3.49 15.50 5.04
N GLY A 157 -3.52 16.83 5.05
CA GLY A 157 -2.90 17.65 6.08
C GLY A 157 -3.63 17.70 7.42
N GLU A 158 -4.75 16.99 7.59
CA GLU A 158 -5.48 16.91 8.84
C GLU A 158 -4.73 16.04 9.86
N THR A 159 -4.48 16.56 11.06
CA THR A 159 -3.70 15.86 12.08
C THR A 159 -4.30 14.49 12.41
N GLU A 160 -5.61 14.41 12.56
CA GLU A 160 -6.31 13.16 12.91
C GLU A 160 -6.12 12.09 11.83
N VAL A 161 -6.16 12.46 10.54
CA VAL A 161 -5.94 11.55 9.42
C VAL A 161 -4.50 11.03 9.42
N LEU A 162 -3.52 11.93 9.58
CA LEU A 162 -2.11 11.58 9.64
C LEU A 162 -1.80 10.62 10.80
N GLU A 163 -2.32 10.90 12.00
CA GLU A 163 -2.09 10.08 13.20
C GLU A 163 -2.77 8.70 13.12
N ARG A 164 -3.86 8.56 12.38
CA ARG A 164 -4.57 7.29 12.23
C ARG A 164 -4.04 6.43 11.08
N VAL A 165 -3.68 7.02 9.95
CA VAL A 165 -3.38 6.27 8.73
C VAL A 165 -1.88 6.01 8.56
N LEU A 166 -0.99 6.98 8.86
CA LEU A 166 0.45 6.78 8.68
C LEU A 166 1.03 5.62 9.52
N PRO A 167 0.60 5.38 10.77
CA PRO A 167 1.01 4.18 11.49
C PRO A 167 0.63 2.87 10.80
N LEU A 168 -0.52 2.83 10.09
CA LEU A 168 -0.93 1.67 9.30
C LEU A 168 -0.01 1.49 8.08
N CYS A 169 0.27 2.57 7.34
CA CYS A 169 1.21 2.52 6.22
C CYS A 169 2.57 1.98 6.68
N LYS A 170 3.09 2.46 7.80
CA LYS A 170 4.34 1.97 8.38
C LYS A 170 4.27 0.50 8.81
N LYS A 171 3.20 0.12 9.49
CA LYS A 171 2.99 -1.25 10.01
C LYS A 171 2.96 -2.29 8.88
N TYR A 172 2.30 -1.96 7.78
CA TYR A 172 2.10 -2.87 6.64
C TYR A 172 3.07 -2.64 5.48
N GLY A 173 3.96 -1.63 5.58
CA GLY A 173 4.95 -1.33 4.56
C GLY A 173 4.36 -0.75 3.27
N ALA A 174 3.22 -0.07 3.36
CA ALA A 174 2.54 0.52 2.21
C ALA A 174 3.18 1.84 1.79
N ALA A 175 3.14 2.14 0.49
CA ALA A 175 3.30 3.51 -0.01
C ALA A 175 2.02 4.31 0.26
N VAL A 176 2.09 5.64 0.20
CA VAL A 176 0.95 6.51 0.55
C VAL A 176 0.82 7.70 -0.40
N VAL A 177 -0.41 7.97 -0.82
CA VAL A 177 -0.75 9.21 -1.53
C VAL A 177 -1.00 10.32 -0.51
N GLY A 178 -0.28 11.44 -0.64
CA GLY A 178 -0.48 12.64 0.18
C GLY A 178 -1.23 13.72 -0.59
N LEU A 179 -2.40 14.13 -0.08
CA LEU A 179 -3.18 15.22 -0.66
C LEU A 179 -2.81 16.56 0.00
N ALA A 180 -2.56 17.59 -0.84
CA ALA A 180 -2.32 18.95 -0.39
C ALA A 180 -3.62 19.68 0.00
N ILE A 181 -4.41 19.05 0.88
CA ILE A 181 -5.70 19.49 1.40
C ILE A 181 -5.64 19.39 2.93
N ASP A 182 -6.30 20.27 3.64
CA ASP A 182 -6.45 20.17 5.11
C ASP A 182 -7.90 20.50 5.53
N GLU A 183 -8.14 20.66 6.84
CA GLU A 183 -9.45 20.97 7.40
C GLU A 183 -10.12 22.21 6.82
N ARG A 184 -9.35 23.08 6.15
CA ARG A 184 -9.85 24.27 5.45
C ARG A 184 -10.21 23.97 3.98
N GLY A 185 -10.04 22.73 3.53
CA GLY A 185 -10.27 22.30 2.16
C GLY A 185 -9.11 22.62 1.22
N ILE A 186 -9.42 22.70 -0.07
CA ILE A 186 -8.44 22.99 -1.14
C ILE A 186 -8.01 24.44 -1.09
N GLN A 187 -6.76 24.70 -0.76
CA GLN A 187 -6.21 26.06 -0.69
C GLN A 187 -6.01 26.67 -2.07
N PRO A 188 -6.32 27.97 -2.26
CA PRO A 188 -6.24 28.60 -3.57
C PRO A 188 -4.80 28.90 -4.02
N SER A 189 -3.87 29.15 -3.07
CA SER A 189 -2.49 29.52 -3.40
C SER A 189 -1.56 28.31 -3.46
N ALA A 190 -0.55 28.38 -4.33
CA ALA A 190 0.49 27.37 -4.42
C ALA A 190 1.28 27.22 -3.12
N ASP A 191 1.63 28.35 -2.49
CA ASP A 191 2.40 28.36 -1.24
C ASP A 191 1.63 27.65 -0.11
N ALA A 192 0.32 27.93 0.03
CA ALA A 192 -0.50 27.26 1.04
C ALA A 192 -0.61 25.75 0.79
N ARG A 193 -0.73 25.31 -0.46
CA ARG A 193 -0.72 23.88 -0.82
C ARG A 193 0.64 23.24 -0.55
N PHE A 194 1.73 23.96 -0.85
CA PHE A 194 3.08 23.48 -0.56
C PHE A 194 3.29 23.25 0.94
N GLU A 195 2.85 24.18 1.80
CA GLU A 195 2.96 24.01 3.25
C GLU A 195 2.17 22.81 3.78
N ILE A 196 0.99 22.52 3.19
CA ILE A 196 0.22 21.32 3.53
C ILE A 196 0.96 20.07 3.05
N ALA A 197 1.42 20.04 1.82
CA ALA A 197 2.17 18.91 1.27
C ALA A 197 3.45 18.64 2.10
N LYS A 198 4.16 19.71 2.48
CA LYS A 198 5.33 19.61 3.37
C LYS A 198 4.97 19.00 4.71
N ARG A 199 3.86 19.40 5.35
CA ARG A 199 3.36 18.82 6.60
C ARG A 199 3.11 17.32 6.46
N VAL A 200 2.47 16.90 5.37
CA VAL A 200 2.20 15.48 5.10
C VAL A 200 3.51 14.69 4.96
N VAL A 201 4.46 15.20 4.18
CA VAL A 201 5.78 14.56 3.99
C VAL A 201 6.55 14.48 5.30
N ASP A 202 6.61 15.58 6.06
CA ASP A 202 7.34 15.61 7.34
C ASP A 202 6.72 14.63 8.35
N ALA A 203 5.39 14.53 8.42
CA ALA A 203 4.69 13.55 9.25
C ALA A 203 4.98 12.12 8.81
N ALA A 204 4.93 11.81 7.52
CA ALA A 204 5.22 10.48 7.00
C ALA A 204 6.66 10.05 7.32
N LEU A 205 7.62 10.95 7.13
CA LEU A 205 9.03 10.71 7.49
C LEU A 205 9.20 10.48 8.99
N ALA A 206 8.50 11.23 9.84
CA ALA A 206 8.52 11.07 11.29
C ALA A 206 7.96 9.69 11.72
N HIS A 207 6.98 9.15 11.00
CA HIS A 207 6.50 7.78 11.17
C HIS A 207 7.44 6.72 10.57
N GLY A 208 8.52 7.12 9.88
CA GLY A 208 9.52 6.23 9.29
C GLY A 208 9.08 5.61 7.97
N ILE A 209 8.17 6.27 7.24
CA ILE A 209 7.87 5.96 5.84
C ILE A 209 8.96 6.61 5.00
N PRO A 210 9.64 5.87 4.12
CA PRO A 210 10.70 6.43 3.30
C PRO A 210 10.14 7.41 2.26
N ARG A 211 10.96 8.39 1.87
CA ARG A 211 10.55 9.48 0.97
C ARG A 211 10.04 8.99 -0.39
N GLU A 212 10.63 7.93 -0.89
CA GLU A 212 10.26 7.30 -2.16
C GLU A 212 8.86 6.67 -2.15
N ASP A 213 8.28 6.46 -0.98
CA ASP A 213 6.97 5.85 -0.78
C ASP A 213 5.85 6.88 -0.45
N ILE A 214 6.15 8.18 -0.64
CA ILE A 214 5.21 9.27 -0.37
C ILE A 214 4.83 9.99 -1.67
#